data_afde36fb0b142831b01a1f84b33968f2
#
_entry.id   afde36fb0b142831b01a1f84b33968f2
#
_cell.length_a   1.000
_cell.length_b   1.000
_cell.length_c   1.000
_cell.angle_alpha   90.00
_cell.angle_beta   90.00
_cell.angle_gamma   90.00
#
_symmetry.space_group_name_H-M   'P 1'
#
loop_
_entity.id
_entity.type
_entity.pdbx_description
1 polymer ?
#
loop_
_entity_poly.entity_id
_entity_poly.type
_entity_poly.pdbx_seq_one_letter_code
_entity_poly.pdbx_strand_id
1 'polypeptide(L)'
;DRLRSRGLGDVYKRQMGNCVLFVDSLSIAFNLDVKGFKQRSISSPNNEIIIKGPQEAFVESIRVNTSLIRRATNTENLIIENVLVGKLSKTPCSICYLKNIANSDLVAEVIYRLNNLEIDSLLSTGQLEQLICEDNKFNIPQVLSTERPDKAAKNLYDGRVVILINGNPYCLILPATIIDFISSPEDTNLRPMFANFLKFLRFLAMAITLLLPSIYIAIVDFHQELLPSELLFTLLASRENVPFPIIFELFVMEVSFELIREAGLRVPSPIGPTIGIVGALVLGQAAVSASIVSPFLIIIVAITGIASFAIPDFSFGFHLRITR
;
A
#
# COMPACT_ATOMS: atom_id res chain seq x y z
N ASP A 1 50.99 2.51 -0.21
CA ASP A 1 51.08 1.49 -1.30
C ASP A 1 50.41 0.14 -0.99
N ARG A 2 50.23 -0.23 0.27
CA ARG A 2 49.52 -1.47 0.66
C ARG A 2 48.00 -1.43 0.39
N LEU A 3 47.47 -0.26 0.11
CA LEU A 3 46.04 -0.07 -0.23
C LEU A 3 45.71 -0.46 -1.70
N ARG A 4 46.71 -0.61 -2.58
CA ARG A 4 46.48 -0.94 -4.00
C ARG A 4 46.05 -2.38 -4.29
N SER A 5 46.25 -3.30 -3.36
CA SER A 5 45.97 -4.72 -3.59
C SER A 5 44.57 -5.18 -3.09
N ARG A 6 43.75 -4.28 -2.54
CA ARG A 6 42.50 -4.68 -1.81
C ARG A 6 41.19 -4.22 -2.46
N GLY A 7 41.14 -4.11 -3.73
CA GLY A 7 39.91 -4.07 -4.53
C GLY A 7 38.93 -2.90 -4.30
N LEU A 8 38.09 -2.64 -5.29
CA LEU A 8 37.02 -1.63 -5.33
C LEU A 8 36.02 -1.69 -4.15
N GLY A 9 35.87 -2.84 -3.50
CA GLY A 9 34.98 -3.01 -2.36
C GLY A 9 35.34 -2.17 -1.12
N ASP A 10 36.62 -1.95 -0.86
CA ASP A 10 37.08 -1.14 0.27
C ASP A 10 36.85 0.35 0.04
N VAL A 11 36.98 0.81 -1.21
CA VAL A 11 36.68 2.19 -1.62
C VAL A 11 35.18 2.50 -1.44
N TYR A 12 34.32 1.60 -1.88
CA TYR A 12 32.88 1.73 -1.72
C TYR A 12 32.46 1.85 -0.24
N LYS A 13 32.98 0.99 0.62
CA LYS A 13 32.69 1.02 2.06
C LYS A 13 33.14 2.31 2.72
N ARG A 14 34.31 2.85 2.32
CA ARG A 14 34.80 4.14 2.81
C ARG A 14 33.93 5.31 2.34
N GLN A 15 33.50 5.31 1.09
CA GLN A 15 32.57 6.33 0.56
C GLN A 15 31.22 6.31 1.28
N MET A 16 30.79 5.15 1.78
CA MET A 16 29.58 5.01 2.60
C MET A 16 29.78 5.42 4.06
N GLY A 17 30.94 5.98 4.43
CA GLY A 17 31.21 6.49 5.77
C GLY A 17 31.59 5.42 6.81
N ASN A 18 32.04 4.24 6.37
CA ASN A 18 32.56 3.21 7.24
C ASN A 18 34.06 3.46 7.54
N CYS A 19 34.51 3.09 8.74
CA CYS A 19 35.92 3.00 9.07
C CYS A 19 36.45 1.59 8.76
N VAL A 20 37.55 1.49 8.02
CA VAL A 20 38.18 0.21 7.74
C VAL A 20 39.51 0.16 8.52
N LEU A 21 39.56 -0.76 9.48
CA LEU A 21 40.76 -0.98 10.32
C LEU A 21 41.59 -2.13 9.72
N PHE A 22 42.82 -1.83 9.40
CA PHE A 22 43.82 -2.82 8.99
C PHE A 22 44.79 -3.05 10.15
N VAL A 23 44.98 -4.31 10.50
CA VAL A 23 45.94 -4.69 11.53
C VAL A 23 47.13 -5.35 10.85
N ASP A 24 48.35 -4.94 11.22
CA ASP A 24 49.55 -5.58 10.71
C ASP A 24 49.58 -7.07 11.08
N SER A 25 50.01 -7.89 10.16
CA SER A 25 50.06 -9.36 10.27
C SER A 25 48.72 -10.10 10.04
N LEU A 26 47.60 -9.41 9.86
CA LEU A 26 46.32 -10.05 9.48
C LEU A 26 46.01 -9.84 8.00
N SER A 27 45.60 -10.91 7.34
CA SER A 27 45.09 -10.84 5.94
C SER A 27 43.65 -10.28 5.85
N ILE A 28 43.03 -9.98 6.99
CA ILE A 28 41.63 -9.57 7.12
C ILE A 28 41.57 -8.09 7.52
N ALA A 29 40.67 -7.32 6.91
CA ALA A 29 40.36 -5.96 7.32
C ALA A 29 39.03 -5.92 8.08
N PHE A 30 38.99 -5.21 9.21
CA PHE A 30 37.76 -5.01 9.97
C PHE A 30 37.00 -3.81 9.42
N ASN A 31 35.77 -4.00 9.01
CA ASN A 31 34.87 -2.93 8.58
C ASN A 31 34.01 -2.50 9.77
N LEU A 32 34.27 -1.29 10.28
CA LEU A 32 33.53 -0.71 11.39
C LEU A 32 32.52 0.29 10.85
N ASP A 33 31.24 0.08 11.16
CA ASP A 33 30.17 1.01 10.82
C ASP A 33 30.13 2.13 11.86
N VAL A 34 30.73 3.26 11.51
CA VAL A 34 30.85 4.48 12.36
C VAL A 34 30.01 5.64 11.78
N LYS A 35 29.02 5.32 10.95
CA LYS A 35 28.18 6.33 10.30
C LYS A 35 27.41 7.14 11.32
N GLY A 36 27.66 8.42 11.37
CA GLY A 36 26.95 9.41 12.18
C GLY A 36 25.89 10.20 11.40
N PHE A 37 25.26 9.61 10.38
CA PHE A 37 24.23 10.31 9.64
C PHE A 37 23.04 10.65 10.54
N LYS A 38 22.53 11.88 10.43
CA LYS A 38 21.27 12.24 11.06
C LYS A 38 20.16 11.35 10.48
N GLN A 39 19.50 10.59 11.33
CA GLN A 39 18.39 9.73 10.98
C GLN A 39 17.12 10.30 11.59
N ARG A 40 15.97 10.07 10.92
CA ARG A 40 14.68 10.35 11.51
C ARG A 40 14.51 9.49 12.78
N SER A 41 14.09 10.12 13.86
CA SER A 41 13.69 9.38 15.07
C SER A 41 12.47 8.51 14.79
N ILE A 42 12.34 7.41 15.54
CA ILE A 42 11.15 6.57 15.50
C ILE A 42 9.95 7.47 15.86
N SER A 43 8.95 7.50 14.99
CA SER A 43 7.74 8.30 15.13
C SER A 43 6.51 7.42 14.96
N SER A 44 5.34 7.97 15.21
CA SER A 44 4.08 7.29 14.94
C SER A 44 3.87 7.09 13.42
N PRO A 45 3.12 6.05 13.03
CA PRO A 45 2.73 5.82 11.65
C PRO A 45 1.95 7.01 11.10
N ASN A 46 2.22 7.37 9.84
CA ASN A 46 1.51 8.47 9.18
C ASN A 46 0.23 8.01 8.48
N ASN A 47 0.26 6.82 7.87
CA ASN A 47 -0.82 6.31 7.04
C ASN A 47 -1.61 5.17 7.73
N GLU A 48 -0.97 4.39 8.59
CA GLU A 48 -1.61 3.28 9.32
C GLU A 48 -1.84 3.67 10.80
N ILE A 49 -2.55 4.77 11.04
CA ILE A 49 -2.85 5.29 12.38
C ILE A 49 -3.80 4.33 13.09
N ILE A 50 -3.51 4.02 14.36
CA ILE A 50 -4.39 3.27 15.26
C ILE A 50 -4.60 4.02 16.57
N ILE A 51 -5.78 3.83 17.17
CA ILE A 51 -6.14 4.48 18.44
C ILE A 51 -5.51 3.71 19.61
N LYS A 52 -5.57 2.39 19.58
CA LYS A 52 -5.02 1.52 20.63
C LYS A 52 -3.99 0.56 20.04
N GLY A 53 -2.77 0.57 20.57
CA GLY A 53 -1.70 -0.33 20.16
C GLY A 53 -0.35 0.36 20.05
N PRO A 54 0.69 -0.33 19.55
CA PRO A 54 2.02 0.23 19.34
C PRO A 54 1.96 1.42 18.39
N GLN A 55 2.71 2.48 18.71
CA GLN A 55 2.74 3.72 17.91
C GLN A 55 4.07 3.90 17.16
N GLU A 56 4.86 2.84 17.03
CA GLU A 56 6.14 2.89 16.34
C GLU A 56 5.99 2.57 14.87
N ALA A 57 6.68 3.33 14.01
CA ALA A 57 6.78 3.09 12.58
C ALA A 57 8.23 2.82 12.16
N PHE A 58 8.40 2.16 11.02
CA PHE A 58 9.69 2.00 10.37
C PHE A 58 10.26 3.36 9.94
N VAL A 59 11.58 3.41 9.86
CA VAL A 59 12.35 4.57 9.41
C VAL A 59 13.13 4.21 8.14
N GLU A 60 13.87 5.16 7.57
CA GLU A 60 14.65 4.93 6.36
C GLU A 60 15.86 4.01 6.58
N SER A 61 16.33 3.86 7.83
CA SER A 61 17.50 3.04 8.16
C SER A 61 17.13 1.57 8.33
N ILE A 62 17.63 0.71 7.43
CA ILE A 62 17.40 -0.74 7.49
C ILE A 62 17.88 -1.36 8.82
N ARG A 63 18.95 -0.82 9.41
CA ARG A 63 19.50 -1.30 10.68
C ARG A 63 18.56 -1.03 11.85
N VAL A 64 17.93 0.14 11.87
CA VAL A 64 16.89 0.46 12.86
C VAL A 64 15.68 -0.44 12.65
N ASN A 65 15.25 -0.60 11.41
CA ASN A 65 14.07 -1.41 11.06
C ASN A 65 14.26 -2.89 11.43
N THR A 66 15.42 -3.47 11.16
CA THR A 66 15.72 -4.84 11.60
C THR A 66 15.75 -4.99 13.12
N SER A 67 16.21 -3.95 13.85
CA SER A 67 16.16 -3.92 15.32
C SER A 67 14.72 -3.82 15.84
N LEU A 68 13.86 -3.04 15.18
CA LEU A 68 12.43 -2.95 15.50
C LEU A 68 11.73 -4.31 15.32
N ILE A 69 12.00 -5.01 14.20
CA ILE A 69 11.47 -6.37 13.98
C ILE A 69 11.96 -7.33 15.06
N ARG A 70 13.26 -7.33 15.37
CA ARG A 70 13.81 -8.21 16.42
C ARG A 70 13.14 -7.96 17.78
N ARG A 71 12.90 -6.70 18.12
CA ARG A 71 12.23 -6.34 19.37
C ARG A 71 10.76 -6.77 19.37
N ALA A 72 10.06 -6.58 18.24
CA ALA A 72 8.66 -6.94 18.12
C ALA A 72 8.44 -8.46 18.06
N THR A 73 9.35 -9.20 17.42
CA THR A 73 9.24 -10.66 17.26
C THR A 73 9.81 -11.42 18.45
N ASN A 74 10.85 -10.92 19.10
CA ASN A 74 11.47 -11.44 20.32
C ASN A 74 11.62 -12.98 20.37
N THR A 75 12.15 -13.58 19.30
CA THR A 75 12.40 -15.01 19.19
C THR A 75 13.77 -15.31 18.57
N GLU A 76 14.41 -16.38 19.03
CA GLU A 76 15.69 -16.86 18.50
C GLU A 76 15.58 -17.45 17.09
N ASN A 77 14.36 -17.83 16.68
CA ASN A 77 14.09 -18.42 15.37
C ASN A 77 13.99 -17.39 14.24
N LEU A 78 14.11 -16.10 14.55
CA LEU A 78 14.09 -15.05 13.55
C LEU A 78 15.40 -15.03 12.76
N ILE A 79 15.32 -15.32 11.48
CA ILE A 79 16.42 -15.21 10.53
C ILE A 79 16.27 -13.89 9.76
N ILE A 80 17.39 -13.18 9.60
CA ILE A 80 17.47 -11.98 8.79
C ILE A 80 18.63 -12.17 7.81
N GLU A 81 18.33 -12.34 6.55
CA GLU A 81 19.29 -12.47 5.46
C GLU A 81 19.41 -11.17 4.69
N ASN A 82 20.63 -10.74 4.40
CA ASN A 82 20.88 -9.50 3.69
C ASN A 82 21.30 -9.79 2.25
N VAL A 83 20.62 -9.15 1.31
CA VAL A 83 20.86 -9.23 -0.13
C VAL A 83 21.11 -7.82 -0.66
N LEU A 84 21.97 -7.68 -1.65
CA LEU A 84 22.22 -6.42 -2.35
C LEU A 84 21.52 -6.46 -3.70
N VAL A 85 20.58 -5.55 -3.92
CA VAL A 85 19.78 -5.46 -5.15
C VAL A 85 20.19 -4.24 -5.97
N GLY A 86 20.26 -4.40 -7.29
CA GLY A 86 20.67 -3.37 -8.24
C GLY A 86 22.16 -3.43 -8.63
N LYS A 87 22.43 -3.36 -9.93
CA LYS A 87 23.79 -3.43 -10.49
C LYS A 87 24.67 -2.24 -10.04
N LEU A 88 24.08 -1.04 -10.06
CA LEU A 88 24.76 0.21 -9.69
C LEU A 88 24.51 0.62 -8.24
N SER A 89 23.25 0.62 -7.80
CA SER A 89 22.90 1.11 -6.45
C SER A 89 23.33 0.18 -5.34
N LYS A 90 23.36 -1.14 -5.58
CA LYS A 90 23.66 -2.18 -4.57
C LYS A 90 22.89 -1.92 -3.27
N THR A 91 21.60 -1.66 -3.40
CA THR A 91 20.74 -1.29 -2.28
C THR A 91 20.59 -2.46 -1.31
N PRO A 92 20.92 -2.30 -0.03
CA PRO A 92 20.74 -3.36 0.96
C PRO A 92 19.27 -3.66 1.18
N CYS A 93 18.90 -4.93 1.05
CA CYS A 93 17.59 -5.47 1.39
C CYS A 93 17.76 -6.54 2.46
N SER A 94 16.89 -6.57 3.46
CA SER A 94 16.87 -7.60 4.50
C SER A 94 15.60 -8.42 4.39
N ILE A 95 15.77 -9.73 4.23
CA ILE A 95 14.71 -10.72 4.18
C ILE A 95 14.57 -11.30 5.58
N CYS A 96 13.41 -11.11 6.20
CA CYS A 96 13.11 -11.57 7.56
C CYS A 96 12.08 -12.69 7.50
N TYR A 97 12.34 -13.80 8.20
CA TYR A 97 11.41 -14.93 8.31
C TYR A 97 11.67 -15.73 9.58
N LEU A 98 10.68 -16.53 10.00
CA LEU A 98 10.82 -17.46 11.14
C LEU A 98 11.15 -18.87 10.62
N LYS A 99 12.33 -19.37 10.98
CA LYS A 99 12.86 -20.68 10.50
C LYS A 99 11.90 -21.85 10.68
N ASN A 100 11.15 -21.87 11.78
CA ASN A 100 10.31 -23.01 12.15
C ASN A 100 8.89 -22.91 11.62
N ILE A 101 8.49 -21.77 11.04
CA ILE A 101 7.11 -21.49 10.64
C ILE A 101 7.03 -21.18 9.15
N ALA A 102 7.98 -20.41 8.62
CA ALA A 102 7.98 -20.02 7.21
C ALA A 102 8.19 -21.23 6.28
N ASN A 103 7.46 -21.25 5.18
CA ASN A 103 7.67 -22.25 4.14
C ASN A 103 9.04 -22.04 3.47
N SER A 104 9.87 -23.08 3.45
CA SER A 104 11.22 -23.05 2.85
C SER A 104 11.20 -22.69 1.36
N ASP A 105 10.20 -23.18 0.63
CA ASP A 105 10.10 -22.95 -0.81
C ASP A 105 9.75 -21.49 -1.10
N LEU A 106 8.89 -20.88 -0.28
CA LEU A 106 8.57 -19.46 -0.36
C LEU A 106 9.81 -18.59 -0.09
N VAL A 107 10.58 -18.92 0.95
CA VAL A 107 11.82 -18.20 1.29
C VAL A 107 12.82 -18.31 0.15
N ALA A 108 13.01 -19.53 -0.39
CA ALA A 108 13.92 -19.78 -1.52
C ALA A 108 13.50 -18.97 -2.77
N GLU A 109 12.20 -18.96 -3.08
CA GLU A 109 11.66 -18.20 -4.21
C GLU A 109 11.87 -16.69 -4.06
N VAL A 110 11.63 -16.13 -2.86
CA VAL A 110 11.86 -14.71 -2.59
C VAL A 110 13.35 -14.35 -2.76
N ILE A 111 14.25 -15.17 -2.22
CA ILE A 111 15.70 -14.98 -2.37
C ILE A 111 16.11 -15.09 -3.83
N TYR A 112 15.57 -16.07 -4.56
CA TYR A 112 15.84 -16.27 -5.99
C TYR A 112 15.39 -15.06 -6.80
N ARG A 113 14.16 -14.56 -6.60
CA ARG A 113 13.67 -13.37 -7.32
C ARG A 113 14.54 -12.15 -7.03
N LEU A 114 14.86 -11.86 -5.77
CA LEU A 114 15.68 -10.71 -5.40
C LEU A 114 17.10 -10.75 -6.00
N ASN A 115 17.72 -11.93 -6.05
CA ASN A 115 19.07 -12.10 -6.60
C ASN A 115 19.10 -12.00 -8.13
N ASN A 116 18.01 -12.35 -8.81
CA ASN A 116 17.92 -12.34 -10.26
C ASN A 116 17.30 -11.06 -10.84
N LEU A 117 17.04 -10.05 -10.01
CA LEU A 117 16.57 -8.76 -10.50
C LEU A 117 17.65 -8.05 -11.34
N GLU A 118 17.38 -7.90 -12.62
CA GLU A 118 18.28 -7.20 -13.56
C GLU A 118 17.92 -5.72 -13.65
N ILE A 119 18.18 -4.95 -12.58
CA ILE A 119 17.95 -3.51 -12.52
C ILE A 119 19.23 -2.77 -12.14
N ASP A 120 19.36 -1.54 -12.59
CA ASP A 120 20.52 -0.70 -12.26
C ASP A 120 20.40 -0.13 -10.84
N SER A 121 19.22 0.30 -10.45
CA SER A 121 18.96 0.91 -9.15
C SER A 121 17.62 0.51 -8.56
N LEU A 122 17.59 0.30 -7.24
CA LEU A 122 16.40 0.11 -6.44
C LEU A 122 16.29 1.24 -5.43
N LEU A 123 15.24 2.07 -5.53
CA LEU A 123 15.07 3.26 -4.72
C LEU A 123 13.85 3.21 -3.78
N SER A 124 12.84 2.39 -4.10
CA SER A 124 11.60 2.36 -3.31
C SER A 124 11.01 0.95 -3.18
N THR A 125 10.19 0.77 -2.13
CA THR A 125 9.41 -0.46 -1.93
C THR A 125 8.40 -0.69 -3.04
N GLY A 126 7.75 0.36 -3.54
CA GLY A 126 6.80 0.24 -4.65
C GLY A 126 7.44 -0.23 -5.96
N GLN A 127 8.69 0.19 -6.23
CA GLN A 127 9.45 -0.33 -7.37
C GLN A 127 9.76 -1.82 -7.18
N LEU A 128 10.20 -2.22 -5.99
CA LEU A 128 10.47 -3.63 -5.70
C LEU A 128 9.21 -4.49 -5.79
N GLU A 129 8.08 -4.01 -5.26
CA GLU A 129 6.79 -4.69 -5.34
C GLU A 129 6.43 -5.05 -6.78
N GLN A 130 6.53 -4.08 -7.70
CA GLN A 130 6.24 -4.32 -9.12
C GLN A 130 7.18 -5.34 -9.78
N LEU A 131 8.45 -5.38 -9.36
CA LEU A 131 9.46 -6.25 -9.95
C LEU A 131 9.41 -7.69 -9.44
N ILE A 132 8.91 -7.93 -8.22
CA ILE A 132 8.82 -9.27 -7.65
C ILE A 132 7.44 -9.91 -7.83
N CYS A 133 6.41 -9.12 -8.12
CA CYS A 133 5.07 -9.62 -8.42
C CYS A 133 5.06 -10.30 -9.80
N GLU A 134 4.20 -11.31 -9.93
CA GLU A 134 3.92 -11.91 -11.22
C GLU A 134 2.96 -11.03 -12.02
N ASP A 135 3.20 -10.93 -13.33
CA ASP A 135 2.29 -10.25 -14.23
C ASP A 135 0.94 -10.97 -14.23
N ASN A 136 -0.07 -10.34 -13.67
CA ASN A 136 -1.43 -10.84 -13.79
C ASN A 136 -2.30 -9.82 -14.54
N LYS A 137 -3.26 -10.32 -15.32
CA LYS A 137 -4.12 -9.48 -16.19
C LYS A 137 -4.94 -8.44 -15.42
N PHE A 138 -5.18 -8.68 -14.14
CA PHE A 138 -6.00 -7.80 -13.29
C PHE A 138 -5.17 -6.91 -12.36
N ASN A 139 -3.84 -7.00 -12.41
CA ASN A 139 -2.94 -6.21 -11.57
C ASN A 139 -3.31 -6.22 -10.06
N ILE A 140 -3.88 -7.33 -9.56
CA ILE A 140 -4.23 -7.46 -8.14
C ILE A 140 -2.93 -7.49 -7.33
N PRO A 141 -2.79 -6.66 -6.27
CA PRO A 141 -1.60 -6.66 -5.43
C PRO A 141 -1.37 -8.04 -4.81
N GLN A 142 -0.14 -8.54 -4.90
CA GLN A 142 0.27 -9.84 -4.35
C GLN A 142 1.09 -9.68 -3.07
N VAL A 143 1.44 -8.45 -2.76
CA VAL A 143 2.32 -8.06 -1.67
C VAL A 143 1.62 -7.04 -0.81
N LEU A 144 1.71 -7.19 0.51
CA LEU A 144 1.20 -6.23 1.46
C LEU A 144 2.32 -5.28 1.87
N SER A 145 2.08 -3.98 1.77
CA SER A 145 3.01 -2.94 2.23
C SER A 145 2.59 -2.41 3.60
N THR A 146 3.53 -2.19 4.52
CA THR A 146 3.23 -1.59 5.83
C THR A 146 4.41 -0.80 6.39
N GLU A 147 4.09 0.28 7.10
CA GLU A 147 5.07 1.06 7.87
C GLU A 147 5.18 0.60 9.35
N ARG A 148 4.43 -0.44 9.75
CA ARG A 148 4.28 -0.86 11.14
C ARG A 148 5.07 -2.12 11.48
N PRO A 149 5.98 -2.06 12.47
CA PRO A 149 6.74 -3.23 12.93
C PRO A 149 5.87 -4.32 13.58
N ASP A 150 4.81 -3.94 14.29
CA ASP A 150 3.89 -4.89 14.93
C ASP A 150 3.07 -5.69 13.91
N LYS A 151 2.61 -5.05 12.82
CA LYS A 151 1.93 -5.75 11.71
C LYS A 151 2.90 -6.69 10.99
N ALA A 152 4.15 -6.26 10.77
CA ALA A 152 5.19 -7.11 10.19
C ALA A 152 5.49 -8.32 11.08
N ALA A 153 5.65 -8.12 12.40
CA ALA A 153 5.90 -9.21 13.35
C ALA A 153 4.75 -10.22 13.40
N LYS A 154 3.50 -9.75 13.40
CA LYS A 154 2.32 -10.63 13.33
C LYS A 154 2.37 -11.53 12.10
N ASN A 155 2.66 -10.96 10.92
CA ASN A 155 2.75 -11.72 9.68
C ASN A 155 3.94 -12.71 9.67
N LEU A 156 5.05 -12.41 10.37
CA LEU A 156 6.12 -13.36 10.57
C LEU A 156 5.65 -14.58 11.40
N TYR A 157 4.83 -14.38 12.43
CA TYR A 157 4.23 -15.49 13.18
C TYR A 157 3.22 -16.29 12.36
N ASP A 158 2.62 -15.71 11.35
CA ASP A 158 1.74 -16.39 10.38
C ASP A 158 2.55 -17.14 9.28
N GLY A 159 3.89 -17.17 9.37
CA GLY A 159 4.77 -17.88 8.44
C GLY A 159 5.10 -17.14 7.15
N ARG A 160 4.82 -15.85 7.09
CA ARG A 160 5.13 -15.01 5.93
C ARG A 160 6.56 -14.49 5.96
N VAL A 161 7.00 -14.00 4.81
CA VAL A 161 8.31 -13.37 4.62
C VAL A 161 8.15 -11.86 4.57
N VAL A 162 9.03 -11.15 5.28
CA VAL A 162 9.07 -9.69 5.32
C VAL A 162 10.35 -9.20 4.68
N ILE A 163 10.26 -8.25 3.75
CA ILE A 163 11.39 -7.63 3.07
C ILE A 163 11.49 -6.17 3.50
N LEU A 164 12.64 -5.79 4.03
CA LEU A 164 13.01 -4.41 4.35
C LEU A 164 13.99 -3.89 3.31
N ILE A 165 13.83 -2.65 2.89
CA ILE A 165 14.71 -1.97 1.93
C ILE A 165 15.35 -0.77 2.62
N ASN A 166 16.65 -0.61 2.44
CA ASN A 166 17.34 0.56 2.97
C ASN A 166 16.90 1.85 2.26
N GLY A 167 16.67 2.89 3.03
CA GLY A 167 16.18 4.17 2.50
C GLY A 167 14.68 4.28 2.41
N ASN A 168 13.92 3.30 2.92
CA ASN A 168 12.47 3.31 2.84
C ASN A 168 11.80 2.94 4.18
N PRO A 169 10.76 3.70 4.62
CA PRO A 169 10.05 3.45 5.87
C PRO A 169 8.93 2.40 5.75
N TYR A 170 8.87 1.66 4.66
CA TYR A 170 7.91 0.58 4.44
C TYR A 170 8.61 -0.76 4.33
N CYS A 171 7.96 -1.83 4.79
CA CYS A 171 8.34 -3.19 4.48
C CYS A 171 7.30 -3.85 3.56
N LEU A 172 7.73 -4.86 2.84
CA LEU A 172 6.88 -5.71 2.01
C LEU A 172 6.68 -7.06 2.69
N ILE A 173 5.47 -7.57 2.67
CA ILE A 173 5.06 -8.83 3.29
C ILE A 173 4.51 -9.75 2.21
N LEU A 174 5.03 -10.96 2.12
CA LEU A 174 4.66 -11.97 1.11
C LEU A 174 4.34 -13.33 1.76
N PRO A 175 3.42 -14.08 1.16
CA PRO A 175 2.41 -13.65 0.21
C PRO A 175 1.29 -12.85 0.88
N ALA A 176 0.57 -12.01 0.13
CA ALA A 176 -0.62 -11.34 0.61
C ALA A 176 -1.89 -12.07 0.14
N THR A 177 -2.95 -12.00 0.93
CA THR A 177 -4.28 -12.51 0.59
C THR A 177 -5.28 -11.35 0.55
N ILE A 178 -6.42 -11.52 -0.13
CA ILE A 178 -7.47 -10.50 -0.19
C ILE A 178 -7.93 -10.07 1.21
N ILE A 179 -7.95 -10.99 2.17
CA ILE A 179 -8.35 -10.70 3.56
C ILE A 179 -7.37 -9.73 4.24
N ASP A 180 -6.11 -9.76 3.88
CA ASP A 180 -5.09 -8.87 4.44
C ASP A 180 -5.31 -7.41 4.04
N PHE A 181 -5.76 -7.17 2.82
CA PHE A 181 -6.06 -5.83 2.31
C PHE A 181 -7.34 -5.23 2.91
N ILE A 182 -8.25 -6.08 3.40
CA ILE A 182 -9.49 -5.66 4.08
C ILE A 182 -9.27 -5.49 5.58
N SER A 183 -8.26 -6.15 6.14
CA SER A 183 -7.96 -6.13 7.58
C SER A 183 -7.13 -4.89 7.96
N SER A 184 -7.55 -4.20 9.02
CA SER A 184 -6.78 -3.10 9.61
C SER A 184 -5.97 -3.61 10.81
N PRO A 185 -4.80 -3.04 11.10
CA PRO A 185 -4.07 -3.33 12.33
C PRO A 185 -4.90 -3.12 13.62
N GLU A 186 -5.86 -2.20 13.59
CA GLU A 186 -6.75 -1.92 14.71
C GLU A 186 -7.66 -3.10 15.08
N ASP A 187 -8.02 -3.95 14.11
CA ASP A 187 -8.89 -5.11 14.34
C ASP A 187 -8.35 -6.08 15.38
N THR A 188 -7.01 -6.15 15.53
CA THR A 188 -6.36 -7.02 16.53
C THR A 188 -6.50 -6.49 17.96
N ASN A 189 -6.76 -5.20 18.11
CA ASN A 189 -6.86 -4.52 19.39
C ASN A 189 -8.31 -4.32 19.85
N LEU A 190 -9.27 -4.71 19.00
CA LEU A 190 -10.71 -4.63 19.30
C LEU A 190 -11.25 -5.98 19.80
N ARG A 191 -12.40 -5.94 20.49
CA ARG A 191 -13.13 -7.17 20.83
C ARG A 191 -13.54 -7.88 19.53
N PRO A 192 -13.49 -9.23 19.48
CA PRO A 192 -13.74 -9.98 18.24
C PRO A 192 -15.08 -9.65 17.56
N MET A 193 -16.12 -9.39 18.32
CA MET A 193 -17.43 -9.01 17.77
C MET A 193 -17.36 -7.71 16.94
N PHE A 194 -16.70 -6.68 17.48
CA PHE A 194 -16.55 -5.40 16.79
C PHE A 194 -15.59 -5.49 15.61
N ALA A 195 -14.48 -6.21 15.79
CA ALA A 195 -13.52 -6.45 14.70
C ALA A 195 -14.18 -7.17 13.51
N ASN A 196 -14.98 -8.20 13.76
CA ASN A 196 -15.69 -8.94 12.73
C ASN A 196 -16.76 -8.08 12.03
N PHE A 197 -17.49 -7.25 12.78
CA PHE A 197 -18.44 -6.30 12.21
C PHE A 197 -17.76 -5.30 11.28
N LEU A 198 -16.62 -4.72 11.69
CA LEU A 198 -15.87 -3.79 10.84
C LEU A 198 -15.30 -4.47 9.59
N LYS A 199 -14.80 -5.70 9.71
CA LYS A 199 -14.37 -6.50 8.53
C LYS A 199 -15.53 -6.76 7.57
N PHE A 200 -16.71 -7.12 8.08
CA PHE A 200 -17.89 -7.28 7.25
C PHE A 200 -18.29 -5.98 6.54
N LEU A 201 -18.25 -4.86 7.26
CA LEU A 201 -18.53 -3.54 6.68
C LEU A 201 -17.54 -3.17 5.56
N ARG A 202 -16.25 -3.46 5.75
CA ARG A 202 -15.23 -3.23 4.71
C ARG A 202 -15.40 -4.16 3.51
N PHE A 203 -15.80 -5.41 3.74
CA PHE A 203 -16.14 -6.34 2.67
C PHE A 203 -17.36 -5.83 1.86
N LEU A 204 -18.38 -5.35 2.54
CA LEU A 204 -19.54 -4.72 1.89
C LEU A 204 -19.13 -3.46 1.12
N ALA A 205 -18.26 -2.63 1.69
CA ALA A 205 -17.72 -1.44 1.02
C ALA A 205 -16.94 -1.80 -0.26
N MET A 206 -16.15 -2.88 -0.22
CA MET A 206 -15.46 -3.40 -1.40
C MET A 206 -16.46 -3.83 -2.48
N ALA A 207 -17.52 -4.57 -2.12
CA ALA A 207 -18.56 -4.99 -3.05
C ALA A 207 -19.32 -3.78 -3.64
N ILE A 208 -19.66 -2.79 -2.82
CA ILE A 208 -20.28 -1.54 -3.27
C ILE A 208 -19.34 -0.80 -4.23
N THR A 209 -18.08 -0.64 -3.89
CA THR A 209 -17.11 0.06 -4.74
C THR A 209 -17.00 -0.57 -6.12
N LEU A 210 -17.03 -1.89 -6.22
CA LEU A 210 -16.83 -2.60 -7.47
C LEU A 210 -18.13 -2.73 -8.28
N LEU A 211 -19.25 -3.04 -7.62
CA LEU A 211 -20.46 -3.50 -8.29
C LEU A 211 -21.57 -2.44 -8.41
N LEU A 212 -21.64 -1.48 -7.47
CA LEU A 212 -22.78 -0.55 -7.41
C LEU A 212 -22.96 0.27 -8.69
N PRO A 213 -21.94 0.86 -9.32
CA PRO A 213 -22.11 1.58 -10.59
C PRO A 213 -22.63 0.70 -11.71
N SER A 214 -22.07 -0.51 -11.84
CA SER A 214 -22.49 -1.48 -12.87
C SER A 214 -23.92 -1.99 -12.65
N ILE A 215 -24.30 -2.25 -11.39
CA ILE A 215 -25.66 -2.66 -11.00
C ILE A 215 -26.65 -1.53 -11.33
N TYR A 216 -26.28 -0.28 -11.05
CA TYR A 216 -27.13 0.87 -11.38
C TYR A 216 -27.42 0.95 -12.87
N ILE A 217 -26.41 0.83 -13.73
CA ILE A 217 -26.60 0.81 -15.19
C ILE A 217 -27.47 -0.39 -15.60
N ALA A 218 -27.16 -1.58 -15.09
CA ALA A 218 -27.89 -2.79 -15.42
C ALA A 218 -29.38 -2.70 -15.09
N ILE A 219 -29.72 -2.11 -13.95
CA ILE A 219 -31.13 -1.96 -13.55
C ILE A 219 -31.82 -0.86 -14.38
N VAL A 220 -31.19 0.29 -14.55
CA VAL A 220 -31.85 1.45 -15.15
C VAL A 220 -31.99 1.33 -16.68
N ASP A 221 -30.98 0.74 -17.36
CA ASP A 221 -31.01 0.61 -18.82
C ASP A 221 -31.60 -0.74 -19.29
N PHE A 222 -31.43 -1.83 -18.54
CA PHE A 222 -31.74 -3.18 -19.03
C PHE A 222 -32.83 -3.90 -18.23
N HIS A 223 -33.00 -3.60 -16.93
CA HIS A 223 -33.88 -4.34 -16.04
C HIS A 223 -34.80 -3.43 -15.22
N GLN A 224 -35.45 -2.50 -15.88
CA GLN A 224 -36.35 -1.53 -15.23
C GLN A 224 -37.49 -2.18 -14.46
N GLU A 225 -37.87 -3.38 -14.86
CA GLU A 225 -38.95 -4.18 -14.23
C GLU A 225 -38.62 -4.57 -12.77
N LEU A 226 -37.34 -4.57 -12.37
CA LEU A 226 -36.94 -4.85 -11.00
C LEU A 226 -37.29 -3.71 -10.03
N LEU A 227 -37.54 -2.50 -10.55
CA LEU A 227 -37.84 -1.35 -9.72
C LEU A 227 -39.37 -1.26 -9.45
N PRO A 228 -39.75 -0.91 -8.21
CA PRO A 228 -41.13 -0.51 -7.94
C PRO A 228 -41.56 0.64 -8.88
N SER A 229 -42.80 0.60 -9.39
CA SER A 229 -43.31 1.56 -10.38
C SER A 229 -43.13 3.01 -9.95
N GLU A 230 -43.39 3.34 -8.68
CA GLU A 230 -43.24 4.70 -8.16
C GLU A 230 -41.77 5.19 -8.22
N LEU A 231 -40.82 4.30 -7.87
CA LEU A 231 -39.37 4.62 -7.94
C LEU A 231 -38.93 4.77 -9.39
N LEU A 232 -39.42 3.90 -10.28
CA LEU A 232 -39.13 3.95 -11.72
C LEU A 232 -39.58 5.28 -12.32
N PHE A 233 -40.84 5.71 -12.07
CA PHE A 233 -41.32 6.98 -12.55
C PHE A 233 -40.51 8.19 -12.02
N THR A 234 -40.17 8.15 -10.75
CA THR A 234 -39.32 9.20 -10.14
C THR A 234 -37.94 9.29 -10.79
N LEU A 235 -37.36 8.11 -11.06
CA LEU A 235 -36.05 8.02 -11.71
C LEU A 235 -36.11 8.52 -13.15
N LEU A 236 -37.13 8.10 -13.93
CA LEU A 236 -37.33 8.55 -15.31
C LEU A 236 -37.54 10.07 -15.36
N ALA A 237 -38.42 10.61 -14.50
CA ALA A 237 -38.67 12.05 -14.40
C ALA A 237 -37.43 12.84 -14.06
N SER A 238 -36.55 12.31 -13.20
CA SER A 238 -35.27 12.96 -12.83
C SER A 238 -34.28 13.05 -13.99
N ARG A 239 -34.49 12.25 -15.04
CA ARG A 239 -33.61 12.17 -16.21
C ARG A 239 -34.21 12.83 -17.47
N GLU A 240 -35.45 13.27 -17.42
CA GLU A 240 -36.14 13.83 -18.57
C GLU A 240 -35.38 14.95 -19.29
N ASN A 241 -34.67 15.77 -18.51
CA ASN A 241 -33.91 16.90 -19.04
C ASN A 241 -32.39 16.62 -19.26
N VAL A 242 -31.95 15.39 -19.01
CA VAL A 242 -30.55 15.01 -19.19
C VAL A 242 -30.32 14.49 -20.60
N PRO A 243 -29.46 15.15 -21.42
CA PRO A 243 -29.33 14.80 -22.84
C PRO A 243 -28.39 13.62 -23.09
N PHE A 244 -27.73 13.09 -22.05
CA PHE A 244 -26.70 12.06 -22.17
C PHE A 244 -27.20 10.67 -21.76
N PRO A 245 -26.66 9.59 -22.37
CA PRO A 245 -26.89 8.23 -21.89
C PRO A 245 -26.23 8.00 -20.51
N ILE A 246 -26.79 7.10 -19.69
CA ILE A 246 -26.33 6.83 -18.31
C ILE A 246 -24.85 6.50 -18.25
N ILE A 247 -24.36 5.69 -19.17
CA ILE A 247 -22.96 5.27 -19.24
C ILE A 247 -22.03 6.50 -19.36
N PHE A 248 -22.40 7.46 -20.17
CA PHE A 248 -21.62 8.68 -20.35
C PHE A 248 -21.68 9.58 -19.11
N GLU A 249 -22.88 9.77 -18.52
CA GLU A 249 -23.05 10.49 -17.26
C GLU A 249 -22.14 9.89 -16.16
N LEU A 250 -22.19 8.55 -16.01
CA LEU A 250 -21.40 7.84 -15.02
C LEU A 250 -19.90 8.04 -15.27
N PHE A 251 -19.45 7.87 -16.51
CA PHE A 251 -18.05 8.06 -16.87
C PHE A 251 -17.53 9.46 -16.53
N VAL A 252 -18.30 10.50 -16.90
CA VAL A 252 -17.94 11.90 -16.60
C VAL A 252 -17.85 12.13 -15.10
N MET A 253 -18.80 11.61 -14.32
CA MET A 253 -18.80 11.77 -12.87
C MET A 253 -17.65 11.01 -12.18
N GLU A 254 -17.37 9.80 -12.63
CA GLU A 254 -16.25 8.99 -12.10
C GLU A 254 -14.90 9.66 -12.37
N VAL A 255 -14.67 10.13 -13.60
CA VAL A 255 -13.44 10.87 -13.95
C VAL A 255 -13.35 12.15 -13.13
N SER A 256 -14.44 12.88 -12.98
CA SER A 256 -14.48 14.12 -12.19
C SER A 256 -14.14 13.85 -10.72
N PHE A 257 -14.68 12.78 -10.15
CA PHE A 257 -14.41 12.38 -8.78
C PHE A 257 -12.94 11.98 -8.58
N GLU A 258 -12.34 11.22 -9.52
CA GLU A 258 -10.92 10.87 -9.44
C GLU A 258 -10.01 12.11 -9.61
N LEU A 259 -10.38 13.08 -10.45
CA LEU A 259 -9.64 14.34 -10.58
C LEU A 259 -9.66 15.16 -9.28
N ILE A 260 -10.82 15.24 -8.61
CA ILE A 260 -10.94 15.93 -7.31
C ILE A 260 -10.06 15.22 -6.26
N ARG A 261 -10.09 13.90 -6.23
CA ARG A 261 -9.25 13.09 -5.32
C ARG A 261 -7.77 13.29 -5.58
N GLU A 262 -7.33 13.18 -6.83
CA GLU A 262 -5.92 13.38 -7.22
C GLU A 262 -5.45 14.79 -6.87
N ALA A 263 -6.27 15.80 -7.13
CA ALA A 263 -5.98 17.17 -6.73
C ALA A 263 -5.85 17.30 -5.20
N GLY A 264 -6.73 16.65 -4.44
CA GLY A 264 -6.70 16.65 -2.98
C GLY A 264 -5.44 16.01 -2.39
N LEU A 265 -4.88 14.99 -3.04
CA LEU A 265 -3.63 14.34 -2.61
C LEU A 265 -2.38 15.19 -2.88
N ARG A 266 -2.40 16.04 -3.92
CA ARG A 266 -1.26 16.88 -4.33
C ARG A 266 -1.19 18.21 -3.60
N VAL A 267 -2.31 18.67 -3.06
CA VAL A 267 -2.37 19.94 -2.34
C VAL A 267 -1.87 19.78 -0.91
N PRO A 268 -1.11 20.75 -0.34
CA PRO A 268 -0.68 20.69 1.05
C PRO A 268 -1.84 20.45 2.02
N SER A 269 -1.59 19.64 3.03
CA SER A 269 -2.58 19.12 3.98
C SER A 269 -3.57 20.15 4.60
N PRO A 270 -3.23 21.43 4.80
CA PRO A 270 -4.20 22.39 5.33
C PRO A 270 -5.35 22.72 4.38
N ILE A 271 -5.14 22.58 3.07
CA ILE A 271 -6.10 23.02 2.02
C ILE A 271 -6.73 21.80 1.30
N GLY A 272 -6.04 20.67 1.26
CA GLY A 272 -6.48 19.48 0.51
C GLY A 272 -7.91 19.02 0.83
N PRO A 273 -8.28 18.80 2.11
CA PRO A 273 -9.64 18.40 2.49
C PRO A 273 -10.70 19.43 2.07
N THR A 274 -10.39 20.73 2.15
CA THR A 274 -11.31 21.81 1.75
C THR A 274 -11.60 21.76 0.25
N ILE A 275 -10.58 21.58 -0.59
CA ILE A 275 -10.76 21.45 -2.04
C ILE A 275 -11.61 20.22 -2.38
N GLY A 276 -11.39 19.10 -1.69
CA GLY A 276 -12.18 17.89 -1.88
C GLY A 276 -13.67 18.11 -1.57
N ILE A 277 -13.97 18.73 -0.43
CA ILE A 277 -15.36 18.97 -0.01
C ILE A 277 -16.05 20.01 -0.91
N VAL A 278 -15.41 21.16 -1.11
CA VAL A 278 -15.98 22.25 -1.92
C VAL A 278 -16.10 21.81 -3.38
N GLY A 279 -15.06 21.16 -3.93
CA GLY A 279 -15.08 20.67 -5.30
C GLY A 279 -16.20 19.68 -5.55
N ALA A 280 -16.38 18.68 -4.68
CA ALA A 280 -17.43 17.68 -4.80
C ALA A 280 -18.83 18.29 -4.67
N LEU A 281 -19.03 19.20 -3.70
CA LEU A 281 -20.32 19.85 -3.48
C LEU A 281 -20.68 20.77 -4.65
N VAL A 282 -19.77 21.65 -5.05
CA VAL A 282 -20.03 22.65 -6.12
C VAL A 282 -20.20 21.94 -7.46
N LEU A 283 -19.32 20.97 -7.78
CA LEU A 283 -19.41 20.23 -9.03
C LEU A 283 -20.70 19.41 -9.09
N GLY A 284 -21.02 18.66 -8.03
CA GLY A 284 -22.23 17.85 -7.96
C GLY A 284 -23.50 18.69 -8.11
N GLN A 285 -23.61 19.81 -7.38
CA GLN A 285 -24.77 20.67 -7.45
C GLN A 285 -24.89 21.38 -8.81
N ALA A 286 -23.79 21.87 -9.36
CA ALA A 286 -23.76 22.52 -10.67
C ALA A 286 -24.14 21.52 -11.79
N ALA A 287 -23.64 20.30 -11.74
CA ALA A 287 -23.92 19.26 -12.74
C ALA A 287 -25.42 18.90 -12.78
N VAL A 288 -26.07 18.79 -11.61
CA VAL A 288 -27.53 18.58 -11.52
C VAL A 288 -28.29 19.82 -12.01
N SER A 289 -27.93 21.00 -11.55
CA SER A 289 -28.61 22.25 -11.92
C SER A 289 -28.54 22.54 -13.41
N ALA A 290 -27.44 22.14 -14.04
CA ALA A 290 -27.24 22.24 -15.49
C ALA A 290 -27.86 21.07 -16.28
N SER A 291 -28.53 20.14 -15.62
CA SER A 291 -29.09 18.92 -16.24
C SER A 291 -28.05 18.10 -17.04
N ILE A 292 -26.79 18.12 -16.61
CA ILE A 292 -25.71 17.31 -17.22
C ILE A 292 -25.78 15.87 -16.71
N VAL A 293 -26.14 15.71 -15.43
CA VAL A 293 -26.26 14.40 -14.77
C VAL A 293 -27.53 14.33 -13.93
N SER A 294 -28.04 13.13 -13.74
CA SER A 294 -29.21 12.89 -12.89
C SER A 294 -28.85 12.95 -11.39
N PRO A 295 -29.77 13.42 -10.52
CA PRO A 295 -29.55 13.41 -9.07
C PRO A 295 -29.29 12.01 -8.50
N PHE A 296 -29.96 10.98 -9.02
CA PHE A 296 -29.75 9.59 -8.59
C PHE A 296 -28.32 9.12 -8.87
N LEU A 297 -27.77 9.46 -10.04
CA LEU A 297 -26.41 9.09 -10.39
C LEU A 297 -25.40 9.69 -9.41
N ILE A 298 -25.58 10.94 -9.00
CA ILE A 298 -24.68 11.58 -8.02
C ILE A 298 -24.70 10.82 -6.70
N ILE A 299 -25.86 10.37 -6.24
CA ILE A 299 -25.97 9.56 -5.02
C ILE A 299 -25.18 8.25 -5.18
N ILE A 300 -25.32 7.56 -6.32
CA ILE A 300 -24.59 6.31 -6.60
C ILE A 300 -23.07 6.55 -6.58
N VAL A 301 -22.60 7.57 -7.29
CA VAL A 301 -21.15 7.92 -7.33
C VAL A 301 -20.65 8.33 -5.94
N ALA A 302 -21.43 9.10 -5.17
CA ALA A 302 -21.07 9.49 -3.82
C ALA A 302 -20.94 8.29 -2.87
N ILE A 303 -21.92 7.36 -2.88
CA ILE A 303 -21.88 6.13 -2.07
C ILE A 303 -20.66 5.28 -2.45
N THR A 304 -20.43 5.10 -3.75
CA THR A 304 -19.29 4.35 -4.28
C THR A 304 -17.96 4.98 -3.86
N GLY A 305 -17.87 6.31 -3.95
CA GLY A 305 -16.71 7.07 -3.51
C GLY A 305 -16.43 6.91 -2.01
N ILE A 306 -17.46 7.08 -1.17
CA ILE A 306 -17.33 6.90 0.29
C ILE A 306 -16.94 5.45 0.63
N ALA A 307 -17.56 4.46 -0.03
CA ALA A 307 -17.23 3.06 0.17
C ALA A 307 -15.76 2.77 -0.16
N SER A 308 -15.21 3.38 -1.20
CA SER A 308 -13.80 3.20 -1.58
C SER A 308 -12.81 3.69 -0.50
N PHE A 309 -13.19 4.66 0.34
CA PHE A 309 -12.36 5.13 1.46
C PHE A 309 -12.40 4.20 2.68
N ALA A 310 -13.38 3.30 2.77
CA ALA A 310 -13.44 2.33 3.85
C ALA A 310 -12.41 1.19 3.70
N ILE A 311 -11.77 1.07 2.54
CA ILE A 311 -10.75 0.06 2.27
C ILE A 311 -9.43 0.53 2.87
N PRO A 312 -8.82 -0.25 3.82
CA PRO A 312 -7.64 0.22 4.56
C PRO A 312 -6.38 0.33 3.70
N ASP A 313 -6.22 -0.58 2.73
CA ASP A 313 -5.04 -0.62 1.87
C ASP A 313 -5.21 0.30 0.67
N PHE A 314 -4.27 1.24 0.52
CA PHE A 314 -4.32 2.25 -0.54
C PHE A 314 -4.15 1.65 -1.94
N SER A 315 -3.19 0.72 -2.10
CA SER A 315 -2.89 0.09 -3.39
C SER A 315 -4.06 -0.76 -3.86
N PHE A 316 -4.62 -1.57 -2.96
CA PHE A 316 -5.80 -2.39 -3.26
C PHE A 316 -7.03 -1.53 -3.58
N GLY A 317 -7.28 -0.47 -2.80
CA GLY A 317 -8.34 0.50 -3.08
C GLY A 317 -8.21 1.15 -4.45
N PHE A 318 -6.98 1.48 -4.88
CA PHE A 318 -6.72 2.02 -6.21
C PHE A 318 -7.06 1.01 -7.32
N HIS A 319 -6.65 -0.25 -7.17
CA HIS A 319 -6.96 -1.33 -8.13
C HIS A 319 -8.46 -1.55 -8.29
N LEU A 320 -9.21 -1.58 -7.19
CA LEU A 320 -10.67 -1.73 -7.25
C LEU A 320 -11.35 -0.61 -8.02
N ARG A 321 -10.85 0.63 -7.88
CA ARG A 321 -11.41 1.77 -8.61
C ARG A 321 -11.14 1.73 -10.10
N ILE A 322 -9.97 1.26 -10.52
CA ILE A 322 -9.66 1.11 -11.95
C ILE A 322 -10.45 -0.04 -12.58
N THR A 323 -10.73 -1.09 -11.81
CA THR A 323 -11.40 -2.30 -12.30
C THR A 323 -12.91 -2.12 -12.46
N ARG A 324 -13.53 -1.21 -11.70
CA ARG A 324 -14.97 -0.94 -11.77
C ARG A 324 -15.37 -0.18 -13.03
#